data_6f4818b771f900fa44bef577b32d59fa
#
_entry.id   6f4818b771f900fa44bef577b32d59fa
#
_cell.length_a   1.000
_cell.length_b   1.000
_cell.length_c   1.000
_cell.angle_alpha   90.00
_cell.angle_beta   90.00
_cell.angle_gamma   90.00
#
_symmetry.space_group_name_H-M   'P 1'
#
loop_
_entity.id
_entity.type
_entity.pdbx_description
1 polymer ?
#
loop_
_entity_poly.entity_id
_entity_poly.type
_entity_poly.pdbx_seq_one_letter_code
_entity_poly.pdbx_strand_id
1 'polypeptide(L)'
;MKKIDVHNAKKSRKGIKMESKIKRRVGALLCAAVLLGAVLSVGAYASFGSGVAVMAEGEEIVKSALSGKKVVFSDLDFKQGLCISDFDKIKITSIPESSEGTLMLAGRRVGVGTSIKRKNIGALVFVPASKEVKQCSFKFTTDDFADGKEVTFTIKFLEKVNYAPSITTSALPTSLTTQREIGIYGAMCASDSEGDEIEYVIIEYPESGSLKLLDNKNGDFLYTPLTDFVGKDSFTFVARDEFGNFSKPEVISINVTKRASEVIFEDMKTSESYNAAVALTALGAVDGRLIGDGLYFFPDDKLTRAEFVTMAMKSFGISPNQDGDRTYFDDDADIPLALSGYVSRAVELGLIMGKFDGEKLLLSPNEYITKYEAALIMSSIMGCEATGEVPVFNDADTVPVWAKDAVYALCNLGVFDSDSQTISGNVHLTKKDAVEYLYRAIQVS
;
A
#
# COMPACT_ATOMS: atom_id res chain seq x y z
N MET A 1 -62.55 13.03 17.57
CA MET A 1 -61.41 13.86 18.00
C MET A 1 -60.41 12.96 18.75
N LYS A 2 -59.30 12.54 18.07
CA LYS A 2 -58.25 11.72 18.67
C LYS A 2 -57.17 12.63 19.24
N LYS A 3 -56.88 12.50 20.55
CA LYS A 3 -55.74 13.13 21.20
C LYS A 3 -54.46 12.51 20.67
N ILE A 4 -53.63 13.34 20.03
CA ILE A 4 -52.29 12.95 19.55
C ILE A 4 -51.31 13.04 20.71
N ASP A 5 -50.61 11.98 20.96
CA ASP A 5 -49.71 11.74 22.09
C ASP A 5 -48.47 12.61 22.03
N VAL A 6 -48.39 13.61 22.89
CA VAL A 6 -47.27 14.59 22.97
C VAL A 6 -45.99 13.98 23.57
N HIS A 7 -46.05 12.73 24.01
CA HIS A 7 -44.92 12.05 24.68
C HIS A 7 -43.81 11.56 23.73
N ASN A 8 -44.17 11.17 22.49
CA ASN A 8 -43.21 10.69 21.50
C ASN A 8 -42.38 11.79 20.80
N ALA A 9 -42.91 13.01 20.75
CA ALA A 9 -42.17 14.15 20.16
C ALA A 9 -41.02 14.67 21.04
N LYS A 10 -41.08 14.45 22.37
CA LYS A 10 -40.00 14.85 23.30
C LYS A 10 -38.80 13.87 23.29
N LYS A 11 -39.00 12.58 22.99
CA LYS A 11 -37.94 11.59 22.91
C LYS A 11 -37.10 11.76 21.62
N SER A 12 -37.75 12.07 20.49
CA SER A 12 -37.11 12.34 19.22
C SER A 12 -36.25 13.60 19.27
N ARG A 13 -36.73 14.68 19.94
CA ARG A 13 -35.93 15.93 20.07
C ARG A 13 -34.74 15.82 21.04
N LYS A 14 -34.73 14.88 21.99
CA LYS A 14 -33.58 14.62 22.86
C LYS A 14 -32.50 13.80 22.15
N GLY A 15 -32.86 12.85 21.29
CA GLY A 15 -31.91 12.09 20.45
C GLY A 15 -31.16 13.00 19.48
N ILE A 16 -31.89 13.83 18.74
CA ILE A 16 -31.29 14.78 17.76
C ILE A 16 -30.40 15.84 18.45
N LYS A 17 -30.75 16.28 19.68
CA LYS A 17 -29.90 17.21 20.45
C LYS A 17 -28.63 16.55 21.02
N MET A 18 -28.65 15.22 21.25
CA MET A 18 -27.47 14.51 21.74
C MET A 18 -26.48 14.24 20.59
N GLU A 19 -26.95 13.87 19.39
CA GLU A 19 -26.10 13.77 18.20
C GLU A 19 -25.47 15.10 17.78
N SER A 20 -26.24 16.20 17.87
CA SER A 20 -25.69 17.53 17.54
C SER A 20 -24.70 18.06 18.59
N LYS A 21 -24.75 17.61 19.84
CA LYS A 21 -23.73 17.92 20.86
C LYS A 21 -22.45 17.11 20.69
N ILE A 22 -22.55 15.86 20.22
CA ILE A 22 -21.39 15.04 19.91
C ILE A 22 -20.69 15.59 18.67
N LYS A 23 -21.41 15.92 17.59
CA LYS A 23 -20.84 16.57 16.39
C LYS A 23 -20.24 17.97 16.66
N ARG A 24 -20.77 18.74 17.60
CA ARG A 24 -20.21 20.05 17.99
C ARG A 24 -18.96 19.96 18.89
N ARG A 25 -18.75 18.85 19.62
CA ARG A 25 -17.53 18.63 20.40
C ARG A 25 -16.36 18.11 19.56
N VAL A 26 -16.63 17.39 18.48
CA VAL A 26 -15.61 16.93 17.52
C VAL A 26 -15.14 18.07 16.60
N GLY A 27 -16.02 19.02 16.23
CA GLY A 27 -15.65 20.18 15.39
C GLY A 27 -14.90 21.32 16.10
N ALA A 28 -14.90 21.37 17.43
CA ALA A 28 -14.29 22.47 18.21
C ALA A 28 -12.85 22.19 18.66
N LEU A 29 -12.32 20.97 18.46
CA LEU A 29 -10.94 20.59 18.78
C LEU A 29 -9.97 20.75 17.60
N LEU A 30 -10.47 21.01 16.40
CA LEU A 30 -9.68 21.12 15.17
C LEU A 30 -9.13 22.52 14.86
N CYS A 31 -9.49 23.56 15.64
CA CYS A 31 -9.10 24.96 15.34
C CYS A 31 -8.13 25.62 16.33
N ALA A 32 -7.57 24.93 17.32
CA ALA A 32 -6.76 25.56 18.36
C ALA A 32 -5.27 25.23 18.38
N ALA A 33 -4.72 24.54 17.38
CA ALA A 33 -3.31 24.11 17.37
C ALA A 33 -2.44 24.78 16.28
N VAL A 34 -2.88 25.85 15.66
CA VAL A 34 -2.05 26.64 14.73
C VAL A 34 -1.87 28.04 15.28
N LEU A 35 -0.97 28.21 16.24
CA LEU A 35 -0.25 29.47 16.53
C LEU A 35 0.49 29.31 17.87
N LEU A 36 1.73 28.90 17.82
CA LEU A 36 2.84 29.44 18.63
C LEU A 36 4.14 28.76 18.18
N GLY A 37 4.89 29.45 17.35
CA GLY A 37 6.24 29.07 17.01
C GLY A 37 7.19 29.46 18.13
N ALA A 38 8.11 28.59 18.43
CA ALA A 38 9.54 28.82 18.58
C ALA A 38 10.21 27.65 19.33
N VAL A 39 11.12 27.01 18.63
CA VAL A 39 12.37 26.40 19.13
C VAL A 39 12.27 25.52 20.39
N LEU A 40 12.11 24.22 20.15
CA LEU A 40 12.84 23.13 20.82
C LEU A 40 12.55 21.85 20.01
N SER A 41 13.59 21.16 19.62
CA SER A 41 13.58 19.95 18.78
C SER A 41 12.90 18.76 19.50
N VAL A 42 11.58 18.77 19.53
CA VAL A 42 10.73 17.60 19.76
C VAL A 42 9.53 17.81 18.85
N GLY A 43 9.40 16.98 17.81
CA GLY A 43 8.36 17.14 16.82
C GLY A 43 6.96 17.14 17.44
N ALA A 44 6.24 18.24 17.24
CA ALA A 44 4.82 18.29 17.54
C ALA A 44 4.09 17.49 16.43
N TYR A 45 3.64 16.29 16.77
CA TYR A 45 2.78 15.50 15.89
C TYR A 45 1.34 15.95 16.11
N ALA A 46 0.64 16.12 15.00
CA ALA A 46 -0.79 16.42 15.01
C ALA A 46 -1.55 15.27 15.70
N SER A 47 -2.62 15.60 16.42
CA SER A 47 -3.51 14.62 17.03
C SER A 47 -4.09 13.71 15.95
N PHE A 48 -3.90 12.41 16.11
CA PHE A 48 -4.49 11.40 15.25
C PHE A 48 -6.03 11.53 15.26
N GLY A 49 -6.63 11.61 14.07
CA GLY A 49 -8.08 11.58 13.90
C GLY A 49 -8.66 10.21 14.32
N SER A 50 -9.93 10.16 14.65
CA SER A 50 -10.65 8.97 15.15
C SER A 50 -10.97 7.95 14.05
N GLY A 51 -9.98 7.59 13.21
CA GLY A 51 -10.03 6.40 12.38
C GLY A 51 -9.46 5.23 13.18
N VAL A 52 -10.20 4.15 13.34
CA VAL A 52 -9.71 2.93 13.97
C VAL A 52 -8.65 2.33 13.04
N ALA A 53 -7.38 2.57 13.34
CA ALA A 53 -6.31 1.81 12.72
C ALA A 53 -6.45 0.35 13.19
N VAL A 54 -6.84 -0.53 12.28
CA VAL A 54 -6.80 -1.98 12.54
C VAL A 54 -5.33 -2.38 12.48
N MET A 55 -4.71 -2.51 13.65
CA MET A 55 -3.35 -3.01 13.79
C MET A 55 -3.32 -4.49 13.42
N ALA A 56 -2.33 -4.88 12.62
CA ALA A 56 -2.02 -6.28 12.37
C ALA A 56 -1.60 -7.00 13.67
N GLU A 57 -1.85 -8.30 13.74
CA GLU A 57 -1.53 -9.15 14.89
C GLU A 57 -0.01 -9.14 15.17
N GLY A 58 0.41 -8.57 16.31
CA GLY A 58 1.81 -8.59 16.73
C GLY A 58 2.21 -7.26 17.37
N GLU A 59 1.66 -6.97 18.55
CA GLU A 59 1.80 -5.65 19.11
C GLU A 59 3.10 -5.52 19.90
N GLU A 60 4.12 -5.12 19.20
CA GLU A 60 5.38 -4.71 19.78
C GLU A 60 5.61 -3.23 19.52
N ILE A 61 5.88 -2.48 20.60
CA ILE A 61 6.42 -1.13 20.51
C ILE A 61 7.93 -1.25 20.65
N VAL A 62 8.67 -0.70 19.71
CA VAL A 62 10.13 -0.63 19.78
C VAL A 62 10.56 0.81 20.06
N LYS A 63 11.58 0.97 20.90
CA LYS A 63 12.25 2.27 21.16
C LYS A 63 13.76 2.05 21.23
N SER A 64 14.52 2.86 20.52
CA SER A 64 15.98 2.86 20.60
C SER A 64 16.49 3.77 21.72
N ALA A 65 17.65 3.42 22.27
CA ALA A 65 18.38 4.24 23.23
C ALA A 65 19.89 3.98 23.13
N LEU A 66 20.70 4.91 23.60
CA LEU A 66 22.17 4.69 23.68
C LEU A 66 22.54 3.72 24.80
N SER A 67 23.49 2.83 24.50
CA SER A 67 24.00 1.80 25.43
C SER A 67 24.42 2.41 26.78
N GLY A 68 23.92 1.80 27.84
CA GLY A 68 24.19 2.20 29.23
C GLY A 68 23.52 3.53 29.65
N LYS A 69 22.70 4.13 28.84
CA LYS A 69 21.94 5.35 29.20
C LYS A 69 20.55 4.98 29.72
N LYS A 70 20.07 5.81 30.66
CA LYS A 70 18.69 5.72 31.16
C LYS A 70 17.73 6.08 30.01
N VAL A 71 16.63 5.34 29.92
CA VAL A 71 15.56 5.57 28.96
C VAL A 71 14.39 6.22 29.67
N VAL A 72 14.03 7.42 29.24
CA VAL A 72 12.84 8.14 29.71
C VAL A 72 11.71 7.91 28.71
N PHE A 73 10.53 7.62 29.23
CA PHE A 73 9.34 7.43 28.40
C PHE A 73 8.49 8.70 28.33
N SER A 74 7.81 8.87 27.23
CA SER A 74 6.78 9.89 27.01
C SER A 74 5.45 9.22 26.65
N ASP A 75 4.32 9.92 26.81
CA ASP A 75 3.04 9.41 26.33
C ASP A 75 3.03 9.23 24.82
N LEU A 76 3.88 9.98 24.09
CA LEU A 76 4.03 9.88 22.66
C LEU A 76 4.61 8.53 22.23
N ASP A 77 5.55 7.96 22.97
CA ASP A 77 6.13 6.63 22.68
C ASP A 77 5.04 5.55 22.62
N PHE A 78 4.05 5.65 23.51
CA PHE A 78 2.93 4.70 23.56
C PHE A 78 1.88 5.02 22.47
N LYS A 79 1.54 6.30 22.27
CA LYS A 79 0.56 6.70 21.27
C LYS A 79 1.00 6.33 19.85
N GLN A 80 2.23 6.66 19.49
CA GLN A 80 2.80 6.33 18.19
C GLN A 80 2.95 4.83 17.99
N GLY A 81 3.52 4.13 19.00
CA GLY A 81 3.72 2.69 18.93
C GLY A 81 2.41 1.90 18.83
N LEU A 82 1.31 2.41 19.43
CA LEU A 82 -0.02 1.80 19.38
C LEU A 82 -0.90 2.33 18.26
N CYS A 83 -0.46 3.37 17.54
CA CYS A 83 -1.26 4.09 16.54
C CYS A 83 -2.62 4.58 17.08
N ILE A 84 -2.66 5.06 18.34
CA ILE A 84 -3.87 5.58 19.00
C ILE A 84 -3.76 7.07 19.27
N SER A 85 -4.90 7.76 19.26
CA SER A 85 -4.95 9.20 19.53
C SER A 85 -4.75 9.54 21.00
N ASP A 86 -5.22 8.70 21.91
CA ASP A 86 -5.15 8.91 23.35
C ASP A 86 -5.33 7.61 24.14
N PHE A 87 -4.93 7.60 25.42
CA PHE A 87 -5.18 6.54 26.39
C PHE A 87 -5.20 7.09 27.82
N ASP A 88 -5.93 6.45 28.72
CA ASP A 88 -6.04 6.88 30.11
C ASP A 88 -4.86 6.43 30.96
N LYS A 89 -4.49 5.16 30.88
CA LYS A 89 -3.43 4.52 31.67
C LYS A 89 -2.92 3.26 30.99
N ILE A 90 -1.72 2.86 31.42
CA ILE A 90 -1.18 1.52 31.15
C ILE A 90 -1.11 0.73 32.47
N LYS A 91 -1.23 -0.59 32.39
CA LYS A 91 -1.02 -1.50 33.51
C LYS A 91 0.10 -2.47 33.16
N ILE A 92 1.18 -2.45 33.91
CA ILE A 92 2.34 -3.33 33.69
C ILE A 92 1.98 -4.77 34.02
N THR A 93 2.15 -5.68 33.05
CA THR A 93 1.88 -7.12 33.18
C THR A 93 3.13 -7.97 33.25
N SER A 94 4.26 -7.46 32.70
CA SER A 94 5.60 -8.07 32.86
C SER A 94 6.64 -6.98 33.02
N ILE A 95 7.72 -7.28 33.74
CA ILE A 95 8.87 -6.39 33.95
C ILE A 95 10.13 -7.03 33.36
N PRO A 96 11.15 -6.22 32.98
CA PRO A 96 12.44 -6.74 32.53
C PRO A 96 13.12 -7.57 33.61
N GLU A 97 13.98 -8.49 33.19
CA GLU A 97 14.82 -9.26 34.12
C GLU A 97 15.79 -8.33 34.86
N SER A 98 16.16 -8.71 36.11
CA SER A 98 17.08 -7.91 36.93
C SER A 98 18.49 -7.79 36.33
N SER A 99 18.89 -8.74 35.48
CA SER A 99 20.12 -8.74 34.69
C SER A 99 20.11 -7.73 33.57
N GLU A 100 18.92 -7.39 33.02
CA GLU A 100 18.74 -6.39 31.97
C GLU A 100 18.64 -4.97 32.55
N GLY A 101 17.98 -4.83 33.70
CA GLY A 101 17.82 -3.52 34.32
C GLY A 101 16.59 -3.40 35.20
N THR A 102 16.19 -2.17 35.46
CA THR A 102 15.09 -1.89 36.39
C THR A 102 14.17 -0.79 35.81
N LEU A 103 12.87 -1.07 35.76
CA LEU A 103 11.85 -0.09 35.47
C LEU A 103 11.49 0.68 36.74
N MET A 104 11.53 2.02 36.67
CA MET A 104 11.34 2.93 37.80
C MET A 104 10.23 3.92 37.49
N LEU A 105 9.39 4.22 38.45
CA LEU A 105 8.37 5.31 38.35
C LEU A 105 8.62 6.30 39.50
N ALA A 106 8.92 7.54 39.15
CA ALA A 106 9.23 8.58 40.14
C ALA A 106 10.24 8.14 41.23
N GLY A 107 11.29 7.43 40.81
CA GLY A 107 12.36 6.93 41.71
C GLY A 107 12.04 5.64 42.47
N ARG A 108 10.87 5.03 42.30
CA ARG A 108 10.48 3.75 42.90
C ARG A 108 10.46 2.63 41.88
N ARG A 109 10.85 1.43 42.26
CA ARG A 109 10.77 0.24 41.38
C ARG A 109 9.32 -0.03 41.00
N VAL A 110 9.09 -0.30 39.73
CA VAL A 110 7.81 -0.73 39.17
C VAL A 110 7.70 -2.25 39.30
N GLY A 111 6.57 -2.74 39.79
CA GLY A 111 6.24 -4.16 39.84
C GLY A 111 5.10 -4.50 38.90
N VAL A 112 4.91 -5.79 38.64
CA VAL A 112 3.75 -6.31 37.93
C VAL A 112 2.46 -5.87 38.64
N GLY A 113 1.45 -5.48 37.85
CA GLY A 113 0.18 -4.93 38.34
C GLY A 113 0.18 -3.42 38.58
N THR A 114 1.32 -2.74 38.45
CA THR A 114 1.41 -1.28 38.60
C THR A 114 0.61 -0.58 37.49
N SER A 115 -0.35 0.28 37.84
CA SER A 115 -1.09 1.13 36.91
C SER A 115 -0.47 2.52 36.87
N ILE A 116 -0.18 3.00 35.66
CA ILE A 116 0.47 4.29 35.42
C ILE A 116 -0.45 5.13 34.54
N LYS A 117 -0.95 6.24 35.11
CA LYS A 117 -1.78 7.20 34.35
C LYS A 117 -0.92 7.89 33.28
N ARG A 118 -1.51 8.20 32.12
CA ARG A 118 -0.82 8.88 31.02
C ARG A 118 0.00 10.10 31.48
N LYS A 119 -0.57 10.98 32.28
CA LYS A 119 0.12 12.18 32.79
C LYS A 119 1.37 11.90 33.61
N ASN A 120 1.57 10.66 34.08
CA ASN A 120 2.72 10.22 34.89
C ASN A 120 3.74 9.42 34.06
N ILE A 121 3.50 9.15 32.77
CA ILE A 121 4.42 8.39 31.93
C ILE A 121 5.79 9.08 31.85
N GLY A 122 5.87 10.39 31.81
CA GLY A 122 7.15 11.12 31.82
C GLY A 122 8.02 10.90 33.07
N ALA A 123 7.46 10.32 34.14
CA ALA A 123 8.21 9.90 35.31
C ALA A 123 8.63 8.42 35.26
N LEU A 124 8.24 7.67 34.23
CA LEU A 124 8.67 6.30 33.98
C LEU A 124 10.06 6.31 33.34
N VAL A 125 10.97 5.54 33.89
CA VAL A 125 12.36 5.47 33.45
C VAL A 125 12.82 4.01 33.52
N PHE A 126 13.50 3.54 32.48
CA PHE A 126 14.25 2.30 32.53
C PHE A 126 15.74 2.60 32.80
N VAL A 127 16.34 1.86 33.73
CA VAL A 127 17.75 1.97 34.07
C VAL A 127 18.42 0.65 33.72
N PRO A 128 19.25 0.58 32.68
CA PRO A 128 19.94 -0.64 32.28
C PRO A 128 20.92 -1.08 33.39
N ALA A 129 21.07 -2.39 33.57
CA ALA A 129 21.97 -2.96 34.57
C ALA A 129 23.44 -2.72 34.24
N SER A 130 23.79 -2.70 32.94
CA SER A 130 25.14 -2.44 32.45
C SER A 130 25.08 -1.87 30.99
N LYS A 131 26.25 -1.53 30.48
CA LYS A 131 26.40 -1.14 29.03
C LYS A 131 26.31 -2.34 28.09
N GLU A 132 26.42 -3.55 28.61
CA GLU A 132 26.39 -4.78 27.81
C GLU A 132 24.95 -5.20 27.43
N VAL A 133 23.95 -4.61 28.07
CA VAL A 133 22.54 -4.87 27.75
C VAL A 133 22.28 -4.33 26.34
N LYS A 134 21.93 -5.24 25.45
CA LYS A 134 21.61 -4.89 24.04
C LYS A 134 20.11 -4.65 23.82
N GLN A 135 19.28 -5.33 24.60
CA GLN A 135 17.84 -5.27 24.51
C GLN A 135 17.20 -5.62 25.84
N CYS A 136 16.03 -5.08 26.12
CA CYS A 136 15.15 -5.54 27.19
C CYS A 136 13.70 -5.27 26.81
N SER A 137 12.77 -5.94 27.47
CA SER A 137 11.35 -5.74 27.24
C SER A 137 10.53 -5.78 28.50
N PHE A 138 9.37 -5.14 28.47
CA PHE A 138 8.30 -5.29 29.46
C PHE A 138 6.97 -5.35 28.74
N LYS A 139 5.94 -5.88 29.42
CA LYS A 139 4.60 -5.94 28.86
C LYS A 139 3.62 -5.09 29.65
N PHE A 140 2.61 -4.60 28.95
CA PHE A 140 1.55 -3.81 29.56
C PHE A 140 0.22 -4.03 28.82
N THR A 141 -0.87 -3.63 29.47
CA THR A 141 -2.20 -3.50 28.88
C THR A 141 -2.67 -2.05 28.98
N THR A 142 -3.57 -1.64 28.12
CA THR A 142 -4.30 -0.36 28.23
C THR A 142 -5.80 -0.61 28.19
N ASP A 143 -6.58 0.31 28.76
CA ASP A 143 -8.05 0.20 28.79
C ASP A 143 -8.69 0.44 27.41
N ASP A 144 -7.92 0.94 26.45
CA ASP A 144 -8.41 1.27 25.08
C ASP A 144 -8.45 0.04 24.16
N PHE A 145 -7.82 -1.07 24.57
CA PHE A 145 -7.93 -2.33 23.85
C PHE A 145 -9.04 -3.21 24.44
N ALA A 146 -9.95 -3.65 23.57
CA ALA A 146 -10.91 -4.67 23.91
C ALA A 146 -10.15 -5.94 24.38
N ASP A 147 -10.68 -6.59 25.46
CA ASP A 147 -10.22 -7.89 25.97
C ASP A 147 -8.86 -7.93 26.71
N GLY A 148 -8.31 -6.78 27.12
CA GLY A 148 -7.10 -6.75 27.95
C GLY A 148 -5.86 -7.29 27.24
N LYS A 149 -5.77 -7.08 25.95
CA LYS A 149 -4.63 -7.49 25.10
C LYS A 149 -3.32 -6.93 25.64
N GLU A 150 -2.31 -7.81 25.73
CA GLU A 150 -0.96 -7.43 26.15
C GLU A 150 -0.15 -6.88 24.98
N VAL A 151 0.57 -5.80 25.23
CA VAL A 151 1.55 -5.19 24.33
C VAL A 151 2.94 -5.36 24.88
N THR A 152 3.89 -5.75 24.06
CA THR A 152 5.30 -5.81 24.39
C THR A 152 5.96 -4.47 24.07
N PHE A 153 6.65 -3.88 25.04
CA PHE A 153 7.50 -2.71 24.83
C PHE A 153 8.96 -3.14 24.88
N THR A 154 9.63 -3.08 23.75
CA THR A 154 11.04 -3.46 23.57
C THR A 154 11.92 -2.22 23.49
N ILE A 155 13.00 -2.21 24.27
CA ILE A 155 14.04 -1.18 24.20
C ILE A 155 15.29 -1.81 23.58
N LYS A 156 15.74 -1.28 22.43
CA LYS A 156 16.99 -1.68 21.78
C LYS A 156 18.10 -0.68 22.15
N PHE A 157 19.22 -1.14 22.65
CA PHE A 157 20.36 -0.30 23.03
C PHE A 157 21.43 -0.29 21.95
N LEU A 158 21.68 0.88 21.38
CA LEU A 158 22.57 1.11 20.26
C LEU A 158 23.86 1.80 20.72
N GLU A 159 24.94 1.61 19.98
CA GLU A 159 26.24 2.28 20.26
C GLU A 159 26.27 3.71 19.71
N LYS A 160 25.43 4.00 18.68
CA LYS A 160 25.27 5.31 18.06
C LYS A 160 23.83 5.77 18.15
N VAL A 161 23.61 7.07 17.95
CA VAL A 161 22.27 7.63 17.82
C VAL A 161 21.68 7.14 16.50
N ASN A 162 20.44 6.70 16.54
CA ASN A 162 19.63 6.36 15.38
C ASN A 162 18.70 7.52 15.05
N TYR A 163 18.60 7.89 13.79
CA TYR A 163 17.73 8.97 13.32
C TYR A 163 16.47 8.38 12.69
N ALA A 164 15.41 9.16 12.70
CA ALA A 164 14.16 8.77 12.07
C ALA A 164 14.27 8.80 10.54
N PRO A 165 13.54 7.94 9.81
CA PRO A 165 13.47 7.98 8.36
C PRO A 165 13.00 9.34 7.84
N SER A 166 13.38 9.68 6.64
CA SER A 166 12.96 10.90 5.93
C SER A 166 12.14 10.54 4.71
N ILE A 167 10.92 11.11 4.59
CA ILE A 167 10.09 10.91 3.41
C ILE A 167 10.71 11.62 2.21
N THR A 168 10.85 10.89 1.10
CA THR A 168 11.47 11.39 -0.14
C THR A 168 10.40 12.05 -1.01
N THR A 169 10.07 13.30 -0.70
CA THR A 169 9.00 14.05 -1.37
C THR A 169 9.23 14.23 -2.88
N SER A 170 10.46 14.20 -3.35
CA SER A 170 10.78 14.31 -4.79
C SER A 170 10.39 13.06 -5.60
N ALA A 171 10.24 11.91 -4.95
CA ALA A 171 9.78 10.66 -5.55
C ALA A 171 8.26 10.44 -5.38
N LEU A 172 7.61 11.21 -4.51
CA LEU A 172 6.18 11.14 -4.30
C LEU A 172 5.44 11.94 -5.38
N PRO A 173 4.39 11.40 -5.99
CA PRO A 173 3.48 12.22 -6.75
C PRO A 173 2.81 13.23 -5.80
N THR A 174 2.98 14.52 -6.03
CA THR A 174 2.36 15.58 -5.22
C THR A 174 0.83 15.54 -5.25
N SER A 175 0.25 14.91 -6.27
CA SER A 175 -1.18 14.67 -6.44
C SER A 175 -1.38 13.51 -7.40
N LEU A 176 -2.11 12.52 -6.95
CA LEU A 176 -2.61 11.45 -7.82
C LEU A 176 -3.93 11.86 -8.45
N THR A 177 -4.17 11.46 -9.69
CA THR A 177 -5.45 11.72 -10.37
C THR A 177 -6.03 10.42 -10.88
N THR A 178 -7.27 10.14 -10.53
CA THR A 178 -8.02 9.01 -11.07
C THR A 178 -9.42 9.45 -11.52
N GLN A 179 -10.19 8.52 -12.07
CA GLN A 179 -11.58 8.75 -12.44
C GLN A 179 -12.51 8.09 -11.41
N ARG A 180 -13.76 8.54 -11.39
CA ARG A 180 -14.82 7.96 -10.55
C ARG A 180 -14.85 6.43 -10.66
N GLU A 181 -14.85 5.73 -9.52
CA GLU A 181 -14.86 4.27 -9.39
C GLU A 181 -13.67 3.53 -10.00
N ILE A 182 -12.61 4.24 -10.40
CA ILE A 182 -11.37 3.64 -10.89
C ILE A 182 -10.31 3.74 -9.79
N GLY A 183 -9.81 2.58 -9.36
CA GLY A 183 -8.70 2.52 -8.41
C GLY A 183 -7.40 3.08 -9.01
N ILE A 184 -6.52 3.58 -8.16
CA ILE A 184 -5.19 4.03 -8.55
C ILE A 184 -4.15 3.44 -7.62
N TYR A 185 -3.11 2.88 -8.22
CA TYR A 185 -1.92 2.40 -7.51
C TYR A 185 -0.95 3.55 -7.28
N GLY A 186 -0.18 3.44 -6.22
CA GLY A 186 0.89 4.38 -5.91
C GLY A 186 1.84 3.77 -4.90
N ALA A 187 2.97 4.43 -4.67
CA ALA A 187 3.96 4.04 -3.68
C ALA A 187 4.33 5.22 -2.80
N MET A 188 4.52 4.96 -1.52
CA MET A 188 5.12 5.87 -0.55
C MET A 188 6.64 5.67 -0.60
N CYS A 189 7.40 6.76 -0.50
CA CYS A 189 8.87 6.70 -0.57
C CYS A 189 9.52 7.37 0.63
N ALA A 190 10.42 6.66 1.29
CA ALA A 190 11.24 7.18 2.37
C ALA A 190 12.66 6.60 2.28
N SER A 191 13.59 7.24 2.95
CA SER A 191 14.95 6.74 3.10
C SER A 191 15.42 6.94 4.53
N ASP A 192 16.25 6.03 4.99
CA ASP A 192 16.91 6.12 6.28
C ASP A 192 18.40 6.44 6.09
N SER A 193 18.96 7.31 6.95
CA SER A 193 20.37 7.74 6.84
C SER A 193 21.34 6.68 7.30
N GLU A 194 20.92 5.77 8.16
CA GLU A 194 21.67 4.64 8.67
C GLU A 194 21.51 3.38 7.80
N GLY A 195 20.50 3.37 6.92
CA GLY A 195 20.14 2.24 6.06
C GLY A 195 19.26 1.22 6.76
N ASP A 196 18.52 1.64 7.77
CA ASP A 196 17.61 0.78 8.53
C ASP A 196 16.39 0.37 7.72
N GLU A 197 15.81 -0.79 8.04
CA GLU A 197 14.55 -1.23 7.41
C GLU A 197 13.42 -0.27 7.76
N ILE A 198 12.64 0.09 6.74
CA ILE A 198 11.53 1.02 6.85
C ILE A 198 10.21 0.28 6.68
N GLU A 199 9.22 0.65 7.48
CA GLU A 199 7.81 0.28 7.29
C GLU A 199 6.95 1.53 7.17
N TYR A 200 5.93 1.48 6.31
CA TYR A 200 4.98 2.57 6.13
C TYR A 200 3.71 2.32 6.96
N VAL A 201 3.24 3.38 7.62
CA VAL A 201 2.06 3.33 8.49
C VAL A 201 1.10 4.43 8.09
N ILE A 202 -0.15 4.07 7.78
CA ILE A 202 -1.22 5.03 7.49
C ILE A 202 -1.78 5.55 8.83
N ILE A 203 -1.74 6.87 9.01
CA ILE A 203 -2.23 7.53 10.23
C ILE A 203 -3.56 8.24 10.04
N GLU A 204 -3.92 8.60 8.82
CA GLU A 204 -5.24 9.11 8.46
C GLU A 204 -5.68 8.47 7.16
N TYR A 205 -6.83 7.80 7.17
CA TYR A 205 -7.40 7.17 5.99
C TYR A 205 -8.23 8.17 5.17
N PRO A 206 -8.38 7.95 3.85
CA PRO A 206 -9.23 8.80 3.02
C PRO A 206 -10.70 8.75 3.46
N GLU A 207 -11.41 9.88 3.33
CA GLU A 207 -12.82 9.98 3.72
C GLU A 207 -13.79 9.50 2.63
N SER A 208 -13.36 9.57 1.37
CA SER A 208 -14.21 9.33 0.19
C SER A 208 -13.72 8.18 -0.69
N GLY A 209 -12.87 7.32 -0.14
CA GLY A 209 -12.33 6.15 -0.79
C GLY A 209 -11.88 5.08 0.20
N SER A 210 -11.55 3.91 -0.30
CA SER A 210 -10.85 2.88 0.45
C SER A 210 -9.37 2.90 0.09
N LEU A 211 -8.50 2.71 1.07
CA LEU A 211 -7.06 2.60 0.90
C LEU A 211 -6.61 1.22 1.39
N LYS A 212 -6.00 0.46 0.51
CA LYS A 212 -5.37 -0.83 0.83
C LYS A 212 -3.86 -0.67 0.72
N LEU A 213 -3.14 -0.89 1.79
CA LEU A 213 -1.70 -1.03 1.77
C LEU A 213 -1.39 -2.44 1.23
N LEU A 214 -0.68 -2.52 0.12
CA LEU A 214 -0.37 -3.77 -0.57
C LEU A 214 0.93 -4.37 -0.02
N ASP A 215 1.89 -3.51 0.26
CA ASP A 215 3.16 -3.85 0.88
C ASP A 215 3.59 -2.71 1.82
N ASN A 216 3.70 -3.02 3.11
CA ASN A 216 4.06 -2.02 4.11
C ASN A 216 5.57 -1.71 4.13
N LYS A 217 6.42 -2.53 3.53
CA LYS A 217 7.87 -2.30 3.42
C LYS A 217 8.22 -1.49 2.18
N ASN A 218 7.60 -1.79 1.05
CA ASN A 218 7.81 -1.04 -0.19
C ASN A 218 6.94 0.23 -0.26
N GLY A 219 5.89 0.30 0.56
CA GLY A 219 4.98 1.45 0.59
C GLY A 219 3.92 1.43 -0.49
N ASP A 220 3.73 0.30 -1.18
CA ASP A 220 2.76 0.16 -2.26
C ASP A 220 1.33 0.18 -1.73
N PHE A 221 0.46 0.92 -2.40
CA PHE A 221 -0.94 1.03 -2.03
C PHE A 221 -1.87 1.07 -3.23
N LEU A 222 -3.12 0.71 -2.97
CA LEU A 222 -4.25 0.90 -3.89
C LEU A 222 -5.29 1.79 -3.22
N TYR A 223 -5.59 2.93 -3.82
CA TYR A 223 -6.75 3.75 -3.46
C TYR A 223 -7.90 3.47 -4.41
N THR A 224 -9.11 3.25 -3.89
CA THR A 224 -10.34 3.06 -4.68
C THR A 224 -11.39 4.07 -4.22
N PRO A 225 -11.84 5.00 -5.09
CA PRO A 225 -12.88 5.95 -4.74
C PRO A 225 -14.18 5.26 -4.35
N LEU A 226 -14.96 5.87 -3.44
CA LEU A 226 -16.35 5.45 -3.19
C LEU A 226 -17.19 5.61 -4.45
N THR A 227 -18.27 4.82 -4.55
CA THR A 227 -19.24 4.91 -5.65
C THR A 227 -19.73 6.34 -5.84
N ASP A 228 -19.76 6.79 -7.08
CA ASP A 228 -20.18 8.13 -7.49
C ASP A 228 -19.35 9.32 -6.97
N PHE A 229 -18.30 9.09 -6.19
CA PHE A 229 -17.47 10.19 -5.69
C PHE A 229 -16.68 10.87 -6.81
N VAL A 230 -16.71 12.18 -6.82
CA VAL A 230 -15.89 13.08 -7.66
C VAL A 230 -15.46 14.25 -6.79
N GLY A 231 -14.18 14.51 -6.69
CA GLY A 231 -13.65 15.55 -5.82
C GLY A 231 -12.22 15.28 -5.38
N LYS A 232 -11.82 15.94 -4.32
CA LYS A 232 -10.51 15.74 -3.70
C LYS A 232 -10.64 14.87 -2.46
N ASP A 233 -9.72 13.95 -2.30
CA ASP A 233 -9.54 13.11 -1.14
C ASP A 233 -8.05 13.10 -0.76
N SER A 234 -7.70 12.53 0.37
CA SER A 234 -6.31 12.44 0.81
C SER A 234 -6.14 11.42 1.92
N PHE A 235 -4.94 10.95 2.11
CA PHE A 235 -4.55 10.18 3.28
C PHE A 235 -3.19 10.67 3.80
N THR A 236 -2.91 10.39 5.08
CA THR A 236 -1.66 10.78 5.73
C THR A 236 -0.90 9.54 6.18
N PHE A 237 0.40 9.51 5.97
CA PHE A 237 1.26 8.41 6.37
C PHE A 237 2.54 8.88 7.05
N VAL A 238 3.20 7.94 7.72
CA VAL A 238 4.55 8.08 8.28
C VAL A 238 5.39 6.87 7.87
N ALA A 239 6.69 7.04 7.82
CA ALA A 239 7.66 5.96 7.74
C ALA A 239 8.21 5.66 9.14
N ARG A 240 8.38 4.38 9.50
CA ARG A 240 8.94 3.93 10.77
C ARG A 240 10.14 3.03 10.50
N ASP A 241 11.25 3.23 11.22
CA ASP A 241 12.38 2.33 11.19
C ASP A 241 12.19 1.13 12.14
N GLU A 242 13.05 0.13 12.03
CA GLU A 242 13.06 -1.05 12.89
C GLU A 242 13.40 -0.75 14.38
N PHE A 243 13.85 0.48 14.67
CA PHE A 243 14.17 0.96 16.01
C PHE A 243 13.06 1.82 16.62
N GLY A 244 11.94 1.99 15.89
CA GLY A 244 10.73 2.66 16.37
C GLY A 244 10.75 4.18 16.25
N ASN A 245 11.65 4.78 15.45
CA ASN A 245 11.59 6.19 15.15
C ASN A 245 10.67 6.44 13.95
N PHE A 246 9.90 7.52 13.99
CA PHE A 246 8.91 7.87 12.98
C PHE A 246 9.35 9.13 12.22
N SER A 247 9.15 9.12 10.92
CA SER A 247 9.27 10.31 10.08
C SER A 247 8.25 11.39 10.47
N LYS A 248 8.39 12.57 9.90
CA LYS A 248 7.28 13.54 9.89
C LYS A 248 6.13 12.98 9.06
N PRO A 249 4.86 13.27 9.43
CA PRO A 249 3.73 12.92 8.60
C PRO A 249 3.78 13.59 7.23
N GLU A 250 3.34 12.86 6.20
CA GLU A 250 3.19 13.39 4.84
C GLU A 250 1.81 13.05 4.30
N VAL A 251 1.28 13.91 3.45
CA VAL A 251 -0.07 13.81 2.90
C VAL A 251 0.00 13.51 1.41
N ILE A 252 -0.66 12.46 0.97
CA ILE A 252 -0.91 12.19 -0.45
C ILE A 252 -2.31 12.69 -0.79
N SER A 253 -2.38 13.64 -1.73
CA SER A 253 -3.64 14.18 -2.24
C SER A 253 -4.09 13.42 -3.46
N ILE A 254 -5.40 13.14 -3.56
CA ILE A 254 -6.01 12.40 -4.65
C ILE A 254 -7.11 13.24 -5.26
N ASN A 255 -7.10 13.39 -6.59
CA ASN A 255 -8.14 14.09 -7.33
C ASN A 255 -8.95 13.09 -8.14
N VAL A 256 -10.21 12.88 -7.78
CA VAL A 256 -11.13 11.99 -8.49
C VAL A 256 -11.95 12.81 -9.46
N THR A 257 -11.81 12.55 -10.76
CA THR A 257 -12.51 13.24 -11.85
C THR A 257 -13.72 12.44 -12.32
N LYS A 258 -14.60 13.07 -13.10
CA LYS A 258 -15.67 12.36 -13.79
C LYS A 258 -15.06 11.37 -14.80
N ARG A 259 -15.72 10.23 -15.00
CA ARG A 259 -15.34 9.30 -16.08
C ARG A 259 -15.42 10.00 -17.45
N ALA A 260 -14.41 9.75 -18.28
CA ALA A 260 -14.40 10.23 -19.65
C ALA A 260 -15.42 9.47 -20.53
N SER A 261 -15.73 8.22 -20.21
CA SER A 261 -16.74 7.38 -20.84
C SER A 261 -17.46 6.48 -19.83
N GLU A 262 -18.75 6.25 -20.03
CA GLU A 262 -19.54 5.28 -19.24
C GLU A 262 -19.45 3.90 -19.91
N VAL A 263 -18.33 3.22 -19.74
CA VAL A 263 -18.18 1.83 -20.15
C VAL A 263 -18.68 0.94 -19.02
N ILE A 264 -19.67 0.11 -19.30
CA ILE A 264 -20.20 -0.89 -18.36
C ILE A 264 -20.07 -2.27 -19.01
N PHE A 265 -19.23 -3.12 -18.42
CA PHE A 265 -19.12 -4.53 -18.81
C PHE A 265 -20.07 -5.36 -17.98
N GLU A 266 -21.07 -5.99 -18.63
CA GLU A 266 -22.12 -6.75 -17.96
C GLU A 266 -21.58 -7.97 -17.19
N ASP A 267 -20.53 -8.58 -17.70
CA ASP A 267 -19.90 -9.79 -17.17
C ASP A 267 -18.76 -9.53 -16.17
N MET A 268 -18.48 -8.26 -15.85
CA MET A 268 -17.40 -7.90 -14.93
C MET A 268 -17.85 -7.14 -13.68
N LYS A 269 -19.13 -6.93 -13.46
CA LYS A 269 -19.67 -6.09 -12.38
C LYS A 269 -19.17 -6.46 -10.97
N THR A 270 -18.84 -7.73 -10.76
CA THR A 270 -18.32 -8.25 -9.49
C THR A 270 -16.82 -8.62 -9.56
N SER A 271 -16.16 -8.34 -10.68
CA SER A 271 -14.75 -8.65 -10.87
C SER A 271 -13.86 -7.61 -10.20
N GLU A 272 -12.82 -8.05 -9.51
CA GLU A 272 -11.78 -7.17 -8.95
C GLU A 272 -11.06 -6.39 -10.05
N SER A 273 -10.89 -6.98 -11.23
CA SER A 273 -10.25 -6.35 -12.40
C SER A 273 -11.18 -5.43 -13.21
N TYR A 274 -12.40 -5.13 -12.73
CA TYR A 274 -13.36 -4.27 -13.44
C TYR A 274 -12.77 -2.89 -13.73
N ASN A 275 -12.16 -2.27 -12.71
CA ASN A 275 -11.58 -0.93 -12.84
C ASN A 275 -10.41 -0.89 -13.83
N ALA A 276 -9.56 -1.92 -13.82
CA ALA A 276 -8.47 -2.08 -14.77
C ALA A 276 -9.00 -2.20 -16.21
N ALA A 277 -10.03 -3.02 -16.44
CA ALA A 277 -10.65 -3.18 -17.75
C ALA A 277 -11.24 -1.87 -18.27
N VAL A 278 -11.95 -1.11 -17.42
CA VAL A 278 -12.52 0.19 -17.79
C VAL A 278 -11.43 1.23 -18.10
N ALA A 279 -10.37 1.26 -17.28
CA ALA A 279 -9.25 2.18 -17.49
C ALA A 279 -8.53 1.90 -18.83
N LEU A 280 -8.20 0.63 -19.09
CA LEU A 280 -7.53 0.27 -20.36
C LEU A 280 -8.45 0.41 -21.58
N THR A 281 -9.77 0.28 -21.41
CA THR A 281 -10.73 0.61 -22.48
C THR A 281 -10.73 2.11 -22.78
N ALA A 282 -10.67 2.95 -21.76
CA ALA A 282 -10.55 4.40 -21.92
C ALA A 282 -9.26 4.83 -22.65
N LEU A 283 -8.18 4.04 -22.49
CA LEU A 283 -6.91 4.21 -23.23
C LEU A 283 -6.96 3.60 -24.65
N GLY A 284 -8.05 2.91 -25.03
CA GLY A 284 -8.15 2.20 -26.29
C GLY A 284 -7.26 0.94 -26.38
N ALA A 285 -6.76 0.46 -25.23
CA ALA A 285 -5.89 -0.72 -25.18
C ALA A 285 -6.66 -2.03 -25.28
N VAL A 286 -7.89 -2.05 -24.78
CA VAL A 286 -8.82 -3.19 -24.88
C VAL A 286 -10.21 -2.73 -25.32
N ASP A 287 -10.96 -3.66 -25.91
CA ASP A 287 -12.33 -3.45 -26.32
C ASP A 287 -13.24 -4.57 -25.77
N GLY A 288 -14.49 -4.21 -25.49
CA GLY A 288 -15.56 -5.17 -25.25
C GLY A 288 -16.27 -5.59 -26.54
N ARG A 289 -17.10 -6.62 -26.43
CA ARG A 289 -18.00 -7.05 -27.53
C ARG A 289 -19.45 -6.71 -27.18
N LEU A 290 -20.17 -6.11 -28.12
CA LEU A 290 -21.60 -5.87 -28.01
C LEU A 290 -22.36 -7.17 -28.29
N ILE A 291 -23.25 -7.57 -27.35
CA ILE A 291 -24.19 -8.69 -27.51
C ILE A 291 -25.58 -8.17 -27.11
N GLY A 292 -26.46 -8.01 -28.08
CA GLY A 292 -27.70 -7.30 -27.86
C GLY A 292 -27.42 -5.84 -27.47
N ASP A 293 -27.98 -5.41 -26.34
CA ASP A 293 -27.78 -4.06 -25.79
C ASP A 293 -26.66 -4.00 -24.74
N GLY A 294 -26.02 -5.13 -24.40
CA GLY A 294 -24.98 -5.24 -23.37
C GLY A 294 -23.58 -5.28 -23.95
N LEU A 295 -22.64 -4.63 -23.27
CA LEU A 295 -21.20 -4.72 -23.55
C LEU A 295 -20.57 -5.77 -22.63
N TYR A 296 -19.85 -6.71 -23.22
CA TYR A 296 -19.20 -7.83 -22.51
C TYR A 296 -17.69 -7.81 -22.71
N PHE A 297 -16.96 -8.07 -21.65
CA PHE A 297 -15.50 -8.08 -21.65
C PHE A 297 -14.91 -9.45 -21.96
N PHE A 298 -15.56 -10.51 -21.51
CA PHE A 298 -15.07 -11.89 -21.54
C PHE A 298 -13.77 -12.07 -20.73
N PRO A 299 -13.81 -11.89 -19.41
CA PRO A 299 -12.62 -11.83 -18.56
C PRO A 299 -11.78 -13.10 -18.56
N ASP A 300 -12.39 -14.26 -18.79
CA ASP A 300 -11.72 -15.57 -18.77
C ASP A 300 -11.21 -16.03 -20.14
N ASP A 301 -11.44 -15.25 -21.22
CA ASP A 301 -10.86 -15.52 -22.53
C ASP A 301 -9.34 -15.44 -22.44
N LYS A 302 -8.63 -16.42 -23.03
CA LYS A 302 -7.17 -16.41 -23.13
C LYS A 302 -6.72 -15.49 -24.24
N LEU A 303 -5.60 -14.82 -24.03
CA LEU A 303 -4.99 -13.93 -25.02
C LEU A 303 -3.91 -14.65 -25.82
N THR A 304 -3.89 -14.39 -27.12
CA THR A 304 -2.77 -14.77 -27.96
C THR A 304 -1.58 -13.84 -27.76
N ARG A 305 -0.39 -14.25 -28.20
CA ARG A 305 0.82 -13.42 -28.11
C ARG A 305 0.67 -12.10 -28.86
N ALA A 306 0.12 -12.12 -30.08
CA ALA A 306 -0.11 -10.91 -30.86
C ALA A 306 -1.14 -9.96 -30.19
N GLU A 307 -2.21 -10.50 -29.61
CA GLU A 307 -3.19 -9.70 -28.86
C GLU A 307 -2.58 -9.05 -27.63
N PHE A 308 -1.81 -9.81 -26.82
CA PHE A 308 -1.18 -9.25 -25.64
C PHE A 308 -0.13 -8.18 -25.98
N VAL A 309 0.71 -8.39 -27.01
CA VAL A 309 1.67 -7.39 -27.48
C VAL A 309 0.94 -6.10 -27.84
N THR A 310 -0.13 -6.22 -28.64
CA THR A 310 -0.94 -5.05 -29.05
C THR A 310 -1.55 -4.33 -27.85
N MET A 311 -2.10 -5.09 -26.89
CA MET A 311 -2.67 -4.54 -25.67
C MET A 311 -1.60 -3.81 -24.84
N ALA A 312 -0.44 -4.40 -24.65
CA ALA A 312 0.67 -3.80 -23.90
C ALA A 312 1.16 -2.52 -24.58
N MET A 313 1.44 -2.55 -25.88
CA MET A 313 1.89 -1.37 -26.64
C MET A 313 0.90 -0.20 -26.53
N LYS A 314 -0.40 -0.46 -26.69
CA LYS A 314 -1.46 0.56 -26.53
C LYS A 314 -1.54 1.09 -25.11
N SER A 315 -1.39 0.24 -24.10
CA SER A 315 -1.43 0.63 -22.69
C SER A 315 -0.34 1.64 -22.35
N PHE A 316 0.84 1.49 -22.96
CA PHE A 316 1.98 2.39 -22.78
C PHE A 316 2.05 3.51 -23.83
N GLY A 317 1.00 3.70 -24.64
CA GLY A 317 0.92 4.79 -25.62
C GLY A 317 1.92 4.65 -26.77
N ILE A 318 2.43 3.45 -27.04
CA ILE A 318 3.37 3.20 -28.13
C ILE A 318 2.59 3.07 -29.44
N SER A 319 2.86 3.95 -30.39
CA SER A 319 2.19 3.95 -31.69
C SER A 319 2.65 2.78 -32.57
N PRO A 320 1.74 2.19 -33.38
CA PRO A 320 2.08 1.11 -34.29
C PRO A 320 2.86 1.63 -35.52
N ASN A 321 3.48 0.73 -36.24
CA ASN A 321 3.86 0.91 -37.64
C ASN A 321 2.60 0.86 -38.55
N GLN A 322 2.78 0.94 -39.86
CA GLN A 322 1.65 0.78 -40.78
C GLN A 322 1.12 -0.67 -40.76
N ASP A 323 -0.19 -0.84 -40.87
CA ASP A 323 -0.77 -2.16 -41.00
C ASP A 323 -0.23 -2.89 -42.25
N GLY A 324 0.17 -4.15 -42.06
CA GLY A 324 0.79 -4.97 -43.09
C GLY A 324 2.31 -4.84 -43.20
N ASP A 325 2.96 -4.01 -42.35
CA ASP A 325 4.41 -4.04 -42.24
C ASP A 325 4.88 -5.44 -41.78
N ARG A 326 5.92 -5.91 -42.48
CA ARG A 326 6.44 -7.27 -42.27
C ARG A 326 7.48 -7.33 -41.17
N THR A 327 7.48 -8.47 -40.48
CA THR A 327 8.55 -8.83 -39.55
C THR A 327 9.56 -9.78 -40.25
N TYR A 328 10.62 -10.15 -39.55
CA TYR A 328 11.60 -11.12 -40.04
C TYR A 328 11.30 -12.57 -39.61
N PHE A 329 10.14 -12.84 -39.01
CA PHE A 329 9.74 -14.17 -38.59
C PHE A 329 9.19 -15.00 -39.75
N ASP A 330 9.47 -16.29 -39.74
CA ASP A 330 9.04 -17.22 -40.80
C ASP A 330 7.51 -17.40 -40.84
N ASP A 331 6.83 -17.15 -39.71
CA ASP A 331 5.37 -17.19 -39.53
C ASP A 331 4.70 -15.80 -39.58
N ASP A 332 5.35 -14.80 -40.14
CA ASP A 332 4.83 -13.44 -40.24
C ASP A 332 3.44 -13.38 -40.94
N ALA A 333 3.18 -14.28 -41.89
CA ALA A 333 1.90 -14.36 -42.57
C ALA A 333 0.72 -14.75 -41.65
N ASP A 334 1.00 -15.34 -40.50
CA ASP A 334 0.00 -15.76 -39.50
C ASP A 334 -0.40 -14.61 -38.54
N ILE A 335 0.29 -13.47 -38.60
CA ILE A 335 -0.03 -12.29 -37.80
C ILE A 335 -1.33 -11.67 -38.34
N PRO A 336 -2.39 -11.51 -37.51
CA PRO A 336 -3.61 -10.84 -37.94
C PRO A 336 -3.31 -9.41 -38.43
N LEU A 337 -3.85 -9.03 -39.58
CA LEU A 337 -3.56 -7.74 -40.21
C LEU A 337 -3.81 -6.55 -39.27
N ALA A 338 -4.89 -6.58 -38.48
CA ALA A 338 -5.22 -5.53 -37.51
C ALA A 338 -4.23 -5.37 -36.36
N LEU A 339 -3.36 -6.39 -36.15
CA LEU A 339 -2.35 -6.39 -35.08
C LEU A 339 -0.93 -6.21 -35.63
N SER A 340 -0.75 -6.33 -36.97
CA SER A 340 0.56 -6.38 -37.61
C SER A 340 1.39 -5.13 -37.37
N GLY A 341 0.78 -3.95 -37.38
CA GLY A 341 1.48 -2.69 -37.11
C GLY A 341 2.05 -2.61 -35.69
N TYR A 342 1.36 -3.12 -34.69
CA TYR A 342 1.88 -3.19 -33.30
C TYR A 342 2.95 -4.26 -33.15
N VAL A 343 2.76 -5.42 -33.76
CA VAL A 343 3.72 -6.53 -33.69
C VAL A 343 5.01 -6.14 -34.40
N SER A 344 4.96 -5.57 -35.60
CA SER A 344 6.14 -5.12 -36.35
C SER A 344 6.89 -4.02 -35.57
N ARG A 345 6.17 -3.11 -34.92
CA ARG A 345 6.77 -2.08 -34.09
C ARG A 345 7.44 -2.65 -32.83
N ALA A 346 6.83 -3.63 -32.19
CA ALA A 346 7.41 -4.31 -31.02
C ALA A 346 8.70 -5.07 -31.38
N VAL A 347 8.75 -5.68 -32.59
CA VAL A 347 9.95 -6.32 -33.12
C VAL A 347 11.05 -5.31 -33.39
N GLU A 348 10.72 -4.20 -34.05
CA GLU A 348 11.66 -3.10 -34.32
C GLU A 348 12.28 -2.51 -33.06
N LEU A 349 11.48 -2.35 -32.01
CA LEU A 349 11.95 -1.88 -30.70
C LEU A 349 12.67 -2.95 -29.86
N GLY A 350 12.75 -4.19 -30.33
CA GLY A 350 13.38 -5.30 -29.60
C GLY A 350 12.59 -5.77 -28.37
N LEU A 351 11.29 -5.43 -28.28
CA LEU A 351 10.45 -5.78 -27.13
C LEU A 351 10.01 -7.21 -27.13
N ILE A 352 10.02 -7.85 -28.29
CA ILE A 352 9.66 -9.26 -28.47
C ILE A 352 10.71 -9.96 -29.33
N MET A 353 10.98 -11.22 -28.96
CA MET A 353 11.86 -12.10 -29.66
C MET A 353 11.11 -13.38 -30.06
N GLY A 354 11.49 -13.95 -31.20
CA GLY A 354 10.96 -15.23 -31.64
C GLY A 354 11.60 -16.42 -30.92
N LYS A 355 11.03 -17.57 -31.19
CA LYS A 355 11.54 -18.88 -30.76
C LYS A 355 12.13 -19.59 -31.97
N PHE A 356 13.34 -20.15 -31.85
CA PHE A 356 13.95 -20.94 -32.88
C PHE A 356 13.57 -22.40 -32.66
N ASP A 357 12.92 -23.05 -33.64
CA ASP A 357 12.49 -24.45 -33.55
C ASP A 357 13.51 -25.46 -34.07
N GLY A 358 14.67 -24.97 -34.51
CA GLY A 358 15.75 -25.77 -35.12
C GLY A 358 15.93 -25.51 -36.60
N GLU A 359 14.91 -24.95 -37.28
CA GLU A 359 14.95 -24.57 -38.69
C GLU A 359 14.47 -23.13 -38.92
N LYS A 360 13.45 -22.70 -38.20
CA LYS A 360 12.75 -21.46 -38.40
C LYS A 360 12.74 -20.58 -37.15
N LEU A 361 12.71 -19.30 -37.36
CA LEU A 361 12.49 -18.32 -36.30
C LEU A 361 11.02 -17.91 -36.29
N LEU A 362 10.27 -18.35 -35.29
CA LEU A 362 8.83 -18.21 -35.19
C LEU A 362 8.44 -17.19 -34.10
N LEU A 363 7.48 -16.34 -34.37
CA LEU A 363 6.81 -15.49 -33.38
C LEU A 363 5.73 -16.25 -32.60
N SER A 364 5.06 -17.18 -33.26
CA SER A 364 3.86 -17.89 -32.78
C SER A 364 2.72 -16.91 -32.41
N PRO A 365 2.28 -16.04 -33.30
CA PRO A 365 1.37 -14.92 -32.96
C PRO A 365 0.02 -15.38 -32.42
N ASN A 366 -0.45 -16.58 -32.83
CA ASN A 366 -1.75 -17.14 -32.48
C ASN A 366 -1.68 -18.12 -31.29
N GLU A 367 -0.50 -18.42 -30.76
CA GLU A 367 -0.37 -19.19 -29.52
C GLU A 367 -0.79 -18.36 -28.31
N TYR A 368 -1.41 -19.00 -27.32
CA TYR A 368 -1.76 -18.32 -26.07
C TYR A 368 -0.51 -17.94 -25.28
N ILE A 369 -0.44 -16.67 -24.87
CA ILE A 369 0.69 -16.15 -24.10
C ILE A 369 0.68 -16.68 -22.67
N THR A 370 1.87 -17.05 -22.17
CA THR A 370 2.07 -17.42 -20.77
C THR A 370 2.39 -16.18 -19.91
N LYS A 371 2.20 -16.28 -18.58
CA LYS A 371 2.56 -15.21 -17.64
C LYS A 371 4.06 -14.87 -17.71
N TYR A 372 4.94 -15.86 -17.90
CA TYR A 372 6.39 -15.64 -18.08
C TYR A 372 6.70 -14.82 -19.34
N GLU A 373 6.05 -15.14 -20.46
CA GLU A 373 6.26 -14.42 -21.72
C GLU A 373 5.72 -12.98 -21.62
N ALA A 374 4.57 -12.80 -20.97
CA ALA A 374 4.02 -11.49 -20.70
C ALA A 374 4.92 -10.65 -19.80
N ALA A 375 5.52 -11.27 -18.77
CA ALA A 375 6.48 -10.61 -17.89
C ALA A 375 7.67 -10.07 -18.68
N LEU A 376 8.23 -10.84 -19.61
CA LEU A 376 9.35 -10.41 -20.43
C LEU A 376 8.99 -9.19 -21.30
N ILE A 377 7.82 -9.20 -21.92
CA ILE A 377 7.34 -8.11 -22.76
C ILE A 377 7.12 -6.84 -21.91
N MET A 378 6.44 -6.97 -20.78
CA MET A 378 6.15 -5.85 -19.88
C MET A 378 7.44 -5.23 -19.33
N SER A 379 8.36 -6.05 -18.82
CA SER A 379 9.66 -5.62 -18.31
C SER A 379 10.46 -4.89 -19.39
N SER A 380 10.45 -5.38 -20.64
CA SER A 380 11.12 -4.73 -21.77
C SER A 380 10.52 -3.37 -22.11
N ILE A 381 9.17 -3.25 -22.11
CA ILE A 381 8.48 -1.98 -22.36
C ILE A 381 8.79 -0.96 -21.25
N MET A 382 8.76 -1.39 -20.00
CA MET A 382 9.02 -0.53 -18.85
C MET A 382 10.50 -0.19 -18.67
N GLY A 383 11.41 -0.93 -19.32
CA GLY A 383 12.85 -0.78 -19.14
C GLY A 383 13.30 -1.10 -17.71
N CYS A 384 12.56 -1.97 -17.00
CA CYS A 384 12.87 -2.31 -15.61
C CYS A 384 13.79 -3.54 -15.52
N GLU A 385 14.72 -3.46 -14.56
CA GLU A 385 15.63 -4.57 -14.23
C GLU A 385 15.33 -5.04 -12.80
N ALA A 386 15.66 -6.29 -12.50
CA ALA A 386 15.51 -6.82 -11.15
C ALA A 386 16.48 -6.09 -10.19
N THR A 387 15.96 -5.19 -9.39
CA THR A 387 16.68 -4.48 -8.34
C THR A 387 16.00 -4.76 -7.02
N GLY A 388 16.74 -5.20 -6.01
CA GLY A 388 16.19 -5.47 -4.68
C GLY A 388 16.27 -6.93 -4.25
N GLU A 389 15.46 -7.31 -3.27
CA GLU A 389 15.40 -8.67 -2.75
C GLU A 389 14.78 -9.63 -3.79
N VAL A 390 15.28 -10.86 -3.79
CA VAL A 390 14.73 -11.93 -4.62
C VAL A 390 13.39 -12.36 -4.02
N PRO A 391 12.25 -12.19 -4.74
CA PRO A 391 10.96 -12.61 -4.22
C PRO A 391 10.94 -14.10 -3.92
N VAL A 392 10.31 -14.49 -2.83
CA VAL A 392 10.25 -15.89 -2.40
C VAL A 392 8.91 -16.51 -2.81
N PHE A 393 8.95 -17.47 -3.74
CA PHE A 393 7.80 -18.25 -4.18
C PHE A 393 8.02 -19.73 -3.93
N ASN A 394 6.96 -20.50 -3.68
CA ASN A 394 7.04 -21.95 -3.54
C ASN A 394 7.45 -22.64 -4.85
N ASP A 395 7.22 -22.00 -5.99
CA ASP A 395 7.55 -22.45 -7.32
C ASP A 395 8.73 -21.69 -7.98
N ALA A 396 9.55 -21.01 -7.17
CA ALA A 396 10.71 -20.24 -7.66
C ALA A 396 11.67 -21.05 -8.52
N ASP A 397 11.84 -22.34 -8.19
CA ASP A 397 12.70 -23.26 -8.95
C ASP A 397 12.13 -23.58 -10.35
N THR A 398 10.85 -23.35 -10.59
CA THR A 398 10.20 -23.56 -11.90
C THR A 398 10.32 -22.36 -12.83
N VAL A 399 10.73 -21.20 -12.31
CA VAL A 399 10.92 -19.97 -13.10
C VAL A 399 12.09 -20.17 -14.05
N PRO A 400 11.87 -20.15 -15.39
CA PRO A 400 12.94 -20.34 -16.33
C PRO A 400 13.98 -19.21 -16.23
N VAL A 401 15.23 -19.51 -16.46
CA VAL A 401 16.34 -18.54 -16.39
C VAL A 401 16.06 -17.30 -17.22
N TRP A 402 15.49 -17.48 -18.42
CA TRP A 402 15.19 -16.36 -19.34
C TRP A 402 14.07 -15.41 -18.85
N ALA A 403 13.18 -15.86 -17.94
CA ALA A 403 12.09 -15.05 -17.41
C ALA A 403 12.40 -14.48 -16.03
N LYS A 404 13.47 -14.95 -15.38
CA LYS A 404 13.72 -14.71 -13.96
C LYS A 404 13.82 -13.22 -13.62
N ASP A 405 14.65 -12.50 -14.34
CA ASP A 405 14.87 -11.07 -14.09
C ASP A 405 13.59 -10.24 -14.32
N ALA A 406 12.85 -10.55 -15.39
CA ALA A 406 11.58 -9.87 -15.69
C ALA A 406 10.52 -10.14 -14.62
N VAL A 407 10.37 -11.40 -14.19
CA VAL A 407 9.42 -11.76 -13.12
C VAL A 407 9.77 -11.06 -11.82
N TYR A 408 11.03 -11.07 -11.42
CA TYR A 408 11.48 -10.46 -10.17
C TYR A 408 11.34 -8.93 -10.21
N ALA A 409 11.67 -8.29 -11.35
CA ALA A 409 11.45 -6.86 -11.52
C ALA A 409 9.97 -6.48 -11.35
N LEU A 410 9.05 -7.22 -11.98
CA LEU A 410 7.62 -6.95 -11.88
C LEU A 410 7.03 -7.25 -10.50
N CYS A 411 7.58 -8.22 -9.77
CA CYS A 411 7.21 -8.45 -8.37
C CYS A 411 7.69 -7.30 -7.48
N ASN A 412 8.94 -6.87 -7.64
CA ASN A 412 9.50 -5.76 -6.87
C ASN A 412 8.78 -4.43 -7.13
N LEU A 413 8.17 -4.27 -8.31
CA LEU A 413 7.33 -3.12 -8.65
C LEU A 413 5.85 -3.28 -8.25
N GLY A 414 5.46 -4.40 -7.60
CA GLY A 414 4.07 -4.65 -7.23
C GLY A 414 3.12 -4.92 -8.41
N VAL A 415 3.66 -5.14 -9.61
CA VAL A 415 2.85 -5.48 -10.79
C VAL A 415 2.33 -6.91 -10.68
N PHE A 416 3.18 -7.84 -10.26
CA PHE A 416 2.78 -9.19 -9.86
C PHE A 416 2.67 -9.27 -8.35
N ASP A 417 1.67 -10.00 -7.85
CA ASP A 417 1.48 -10.17 -6.42
C ASP A 417 2.64 -10.98 -5.82
N SER A 418 3.42 -10.36 -4.95
CA SER A 418 4.48 -11.01 -4.16
C SER A 418 3.91 -11.88 -3.04
N ASP A 419 2.68 -11.60 -2.59
CA ASP A 419 1.98 -12.34 -1.53
C ASP A 419 1.39 -13.68 -2.02
N SER A 420 1.36 -13.90 -3.34
CA SER A 420 0.96 -15.20 -3.88
C SER A 420 2.05 -16.23 -3.57
N GLN A 421 1.69 -17.32 -2.91
CA GLN A 421 2.65 -18.40 -2.59
C GLN A 421 3.31 -19.02 -3.84
N THR A 422 2.74 -18.77 -5.03
CA THR A 422 3.23 -19.29 -6.32
C THR A 422 3.08 -18.25 -7.42
N ILE A 423 4.06 -18.17 -8.33
CA ILE A 423 3.98 -17.31 -9.52
C ILE A 423 3.13 -17.92 -10.63
N SER A 424 3.09 -19.25 -10.73
CA SER A 424 2.32 -20.01 -11.73
C SER A 424 2.57 -19.55 -13.17
N GLY A 425 3.81 -19.26 -13.53
CA GLY A 425 4.15 -18.50 -14.74
C GLY A 425 3.94 -19.22 -16.08
N ASN A 426 3.81 -20.56 -16.08
CA ASN A 426 3.47 -21.35 -17.27
C ASN A 426 1.96 -21.34 -17.62
N VAL A 427 1.12 -20.71 -16.78
CA VAL A 427 -0.30 -20.59 -17.06
C VAL A 427 -0.54 -19.53 -18.14
N HIS A 428 -1.43 -19.83 -19.09
CA HIS A 428 -1.83 -18.85 -20.10
C HIS A 428 -2.64 -17.73 -19.46
N LEU A 429 -2.31 -16.50 -19.82
CA LEU A 429 -3.01 -15.33 -19.30
C LEU A 429 -4.44 -15.28 -19.83
N THR A 430 -5.34 -14.97 -18.92
CA THR A 430 -6.69 -14.53 -19.28
C THR A 430 -6.73 -13.01 -19.50
N LYS A 431 -7.79 -12.57 -20.14
CA LYS A 431 -8.01 -11.15 -20.41
C LYS A 431 -8.06 -10.31 -19.12
N LYS A 432 -8.67 -10.85 -18.04
CA LYS A 432 -8.71 -10.19 -16.73
C LYS A 432 -7.32 -10.08 -16.11
N ASP A 433 -6.48 -11.13 -16.19
CA ASP A 433 -5.13 -11.09 -15.65
C ASP A 433 -4.29 -10.04 -16.39
N ALA A 434 -4.39 -10.01 -17.70
CA ALA A 434 -3.64 -9.09 -18.54
C ALA A 434 -4.00 -7.62 -18.26
N VAL A 435 -5.30 -7.28 -18.14
CA VAL A 435 -5.68 -5.90 -17.83
C VAL A 435 -5.24 -5.49 -16.44
N GLU A 436 -5.30 -6.39 -15.47
CA GLU A 436 -4.85 -6.12 -14.10
C GLU A 436 -3.34 -5.82 -14.08
N TYR A 437 -2.52 -6.68 -14.68
CA TYR A 437 -1.08 -6.49 -14.71
C TYR A 437 -0.66 -5.25 -15.49
N LEU A 438 -1.25 -5.01 -16.67
CA LEU A 438 -0.95 -3.82 -17.46
C LEU A 438 -1.41 -2.54 -16.77
N TYR A 439 -2.55 -2.57 -16.09
CA TYR A 439 -3.03 -1.42 -15.33
C TYR A 439 -2.08 -1.08 -14.17
N ARG A 440 -1.64 -2.07 -13.40
CA ARG A 440 -0.62 -1.88 -12.37
C ARG A 440 0.69 -1.36 -12.96
N ALA A 441 1.13 -1.93 -14.09
CA ALA A 441 2.37 -1.54 -14.73
C ALA A 441 2.39 -0.06 -15.17
N ILE A 442 1.30 0.45 -15.76
CA ILE A 442 1.21 1.87 -16.15
C ILE A 442 1.09 2.83 -14.96
N GLN A 443 0.78 2.36 -13.76
CA GLN A 443 0.74 3.19 -12.57
C GLN A 443 2.12 3.35 -11.90
N VAL A 444 3.05 2.43 -12.15
CA VAL A 444 4.39 2.40 -11.55
C VAL A 444 5.51 2.73 -12.54
N SER A 445 5.17 2.97 -13.83
CA SER A 445 6.11 3.30 -14.90
C SER A 445 6.46 4.79 -14.98
#